data_4ebebbeb8368fdeaf4bf447b1d00e8e1
#
_entry.id   4ebebbeb8368fdeaf4bf447b1d00e8e1
#
_cell.length_a   1.000
_cell.length_b   1.000
_cell.length_c   1.000
_cell.angle_alpha   90.00
_cell.angle_beta   90.00
_cell.angle_gamma   90.00
#
_symmetry.space_group_name_H-M   'P 1'
#
loop_
_entity.id
_entity.type
_entity.pdbx_description
1 polymer ?
#
loop_
_entity_poly.entity_id
_entity_poly.type
_entity_poly.pdbx_seq_one_letter_code
_entity_poly.pdbx_strand_id
1 'polypeptide(L)'
;MLSVKDVVVRFGGVVALDGPTFEVEPGEICGLIGPNGAGKTTLFNCISRLAHPDEGSITFEDEDLLARDAHEIAPLGIARTFQNLGLAHSLTVRENVMLGAHHTCGGSFLAAGLGLPGTRRAERELRKKTDTTLARLELSEVADRPAFGLPYGTLKRVELARALCTKPRLLLLDEPAGGLSHGEVETLADLLLALRDEYELTILLVEHAMGMVMRISDHVVVLDFGREIADGKPAEVQEDPQVIEAYLGAPA
;
A
#
# COMPACT_ATOMS: atom_id res chain seq x y z
N MET A 1 5.54 -9.78 11.18
CA MET A 1 5.18 -9.93 9.76
C MET A 1 6.14 -9.19 8.84
N LEU A 2 6.25 -7.86 8.92
CA LEU A 2 7.27 -7.07 8.25
C LEU A 2 8.27 -6.57 9.30
N SER A 3 9.56 -6.74 9.04
CA SER A 3 10.63 -6.19 9.91
C SER A 3 11.58 -5.35 9.07
N VAL A 4 11.81 -4.13 9.50
CA VAL A 4 12.75 -3.15 8.93
C VAL A 4 13.84 -2.92 9.98
N LYS A 5 15.12 -3.11 9.63
CA LYS A 5 16.24 -2.96 10.57
C LYS A 5 17.39 -2.19 9.96
N ASP A 6 17.77 -1.09 10.60
CA ASP A 6 18.93 -0.25 10.30
C ASP A 6 19.04 0.12 8.80
N VAL A 7 17.92 0.44 8.16
CA VAL A 7 17.88 0.68 6.72
C VAL A 7 18.46 2.03 6.37
N VAL A 8 19.53 2.05 5.59
CA VAL A 8 20.20 3.27 5.13
C VAL A 8 20.06 3.40 3.61
N VAL A 9 19.67 4.59 3.16
CA VAL A 9 19.59 4.94 1.73
C VAL A 9 20.22 6.30 1.49
N ARG A 10 21.16 6.35 0.53
CA ARG A 10 21.86 7.56 0.14
C ARG A 10 21.63 7.85 -1.35
N PHE A 11 21.25 9.06 -1.66
CA PHE A 11 21.18 9.56 -3.04
C PHE A 11 22.22 10.66 -3.23
N GLY A 12 23.37 10.31 -3.79
CA GLY A 12 24.50 11.24 -3.89
C GLY A 12 24.96 11.71 -2.49
N GLY A 13 24.84 13.02 -2.21
CA GLY A 13 25.19 13.60 -0.91
C GLY A 13 24.06 13.67 0.11
N VAL A 14 22.85 13.16 -0.22
CA VAL A 14 21.67 13.22 0.66
C VAL A 14 21.40 11.85 1.27
N VAL A 15 21.29 11.78 2.59
CA VAL A 15 20.84 10.59 3.32
C VAL A 15 19.31 10.66 3.39
N ALA A 16 18.63 9.76 2.67
CA ALA A 16 17.18 9.71 2.62
C ALA A 16 16.57 8.81 3.70
N LEU A 17 17.32 7.76 4.12
CA LEU A 17 17.01 6.94 5.29
C LEU A 17 18.33 6.75 6.07
N ASP A 18 18.24 6.90 7.39
CA ASP A 18 19.39 6.88 8.30
C ASP A 18 19.12 5.91 9.48
N GLY A 19 18.88 4.65 9.16
CA GLY A 19 18.75 3.55 10.09
C GLY A 19 17.41 3.36 10.80
N PRO A 20 16.22 3.67 10.21
CA PRO A 20 14.96 3.35 10.86
C PRO A 20 14.83 1.85 11.12
N THR A 21 14.26 1.52 12.31
CA THR A 21 14.11 0.13 12.77
C THR A 21 12.77 -0.04 13.45
N PHE A 22 11.84 -0.78 12.83
CA PHE A 22 10.52 -1.07 13.37
C PHE A 22 9.96 -2.40 12.84
N GLU A 23 8.92 -2.88 13.47
CA GLU A 23 8.21 -4.10 13.08
C GLU A 23 6.72 -3.83 12.89
N VAL A 24 6.09 -4.57 11.98
CA VAL A 24 4.62 -4.55 11.78
C VAL A 24 4.12 -5.96 11.99
N GLU A 25 3.20 -6.13 12.93
CA GLU A 25 2.64 -7.42 13.30
C GLU A 25 1.54 -7.90 12.32
N PRO A 26 1.27 -9.21 12.25
CA PRO A 26 0.17 -9.72 11.42
C PRO A 26 -1.19 -9.14 11.83
N GLY A 27 -1.98 -8.68 10.86
CA GLY A 27 -3.32 -8.12 11.09
C GLY A 27 -3.33 -6.69 11.63
N GLU A 28 -2.18 -6.05 11.78
CA GLU A 28 -2.03 -4.69 12.27
C GLU A 28 -2.17 -3.66 11.17
N ILE A 29 -2.72 -2.49 11.50
CA ILE A 29 -2.59 -1.27 10.69
C ILE A 29 -1.49 -0.41 11.33
N CYS A 30 -0.34 -0.37 10.68
CA CYS A 30 0.77 0.51 11.06
C CYS A 30 0.74 1.79 10.24
N GLY A 31 0.64 2.94 10.90
CA GLY A 31 0.77 4.26 10.30
C GLY A 31 2.24 4.68 10.22
N LEU A 32 2.75 4.98 9.03
CA LEU A 32 4.08 5.56 8.82
C LEU A 32 3.92 7.04 8.50
N ILE A 33 4.21 7.89 9.48
CA ILE A 33 4.01 9.34 9.36
C ILE A 33 5.32 10.12 9.44
N GLY A 34 5.26 11.41 9.22
CA GLY A 34 6.40 12.33 9.30
C GLY A 34 6.27 13.48 8.31
N PRO A 35 7.07 14.55 8.45
CA PRO A 35 7.08 15.68 7.54
C PRO A 35 7.39 15.30 6.09
N ASN A 36 7.21 16.27 5.18
CA ASN A 36 7.62 16.08 3.79
C ASN A 36 9.14 15.94 3.72
N GLY A 37 9.62 14.93 2.97
CA GLY A 37 11.05 14.64 2.90
C GLY A 37 11.59 13.75 4.03
N ALA A 38 10.75 13.29 4.96
CA ALA A 38 11.18 12.41 6.08
C ALA A 38 11.66 11.01 5.65
N GLY A 39 11.50 10.60 4.38
CA GLY A 39 11.97 9.31 3.89
C GLY A 39 10.89 8.25 3.67
N LYS A 40 9.62 8.54 3.99
CA LYS A 40 8.50 7.58 3.90
C LYS A 40 8.38 6.88 2.53
N THR A 41 8.33 7.66 1.45
CA THR A 41 8.27 7.11 0.08
C THR A 41 9.52 6.32 -0.28
N THR A 42 10.70 6.72 0.22
CA THR A 42 11.95 5.98 0.01
C THR A 42 11.86 4.62 0.67
N LEU A 43 11.35 4.54 1.90
CA LEU A 43 11.15 3.28 2.60
C LEU A 43 10.14 2.37 1.87
N PHE A 44 9.01 2.90 1.42
CA PHE A 44 8.05 2.16 0.59
C PHE A 44 8.69 1.64 -0.70
N ASN A 45 9.58 2.41 -1.32
CA ASN A 45 10.31 1.97 -2.50
C ASN A 45 11.31 0.85 -2.17
N CYS A 46 11.94 0.85 -1.00
CA CYS A 46 12.81 -0.24 -0.56
C CYS A 46 12.01 -1.53 -0.32
N ILE A 47 10.86 -1.45 0.38
CA ILE A 47 9.98 -2.59 0.63
C ILE A 47 9.45 -3.18 -0.69
N SER A 48 9.10 -2.31 -1.66
CA SER A 48 8.61 -2.73 -3.00
C SER A 48 9.74 -3.08 -3.97
N ARG A 49 11.01 -3.01 -3.55
CA ARG A 49 12.21 -3.25 -4.39
C ARG A 49 12.33 -2.31 -5.59
N LEU A 50 11.70 -1.13 -5.51
CA LEU A 50 11.89 -0.03 -6.49
C LEU A 50 13.11 0.83 -6.16
N ALA A 51 13.64 0.73 -4.94
CA ALA A 51 14.92 1.28 -4.52
C ALA A 51 15.72 0.21 -3.76
N HIS A 52 17.04 0.38 -3.75
CA HIS A 52 17.97 -0.51 -3.06
C HIS A 52 18.56 0.24 -1.87
N PRO A 53 18.44 -0.26 -0.64
CA PRO A 53 19.17 0.31 0.48
C PRO A 53 20.66 0.01 0.38
N ASP A 54 21.48 0.90 0.93
CA ASP A 54 22.94 0.73 1.02
C ASP A 54 23.32 -0.20 2.17
N GLU A 55 22.52 -0.16 3.28
CA GLU A 55 22.76 -0.92 4.50
C GLU A 55 21.40 -1.33 5.11
N GLY A 56 21.44 -2.28 6.06
CA GLY A 56 20.26 -2.76 6.78
C GLY A 56 19.59 -3.96 6.13
N SER A 57 18.43 -4.33 6.68
CA SER A 57 17.64 -5.47 6.19
C SER A 57 16.15 -5.18 6.23
N ILE A 58 15.41 -5.77 5.29
CA ILE A 58 13.95 -5.75 5.26
C ILE A 58 13.47 -7.18 5.04
N THR A 59 12.73 -7.73 6.00
CA THR A 59 12.20 -9.09 5.91
C THR A 59 10.67 -9.08 5.98
N PHE A 60 10.06 -9.98 5.24
CA PHE A 60 8.63 -10.24 5.24
C PHE A 60 8.40 -11.74 5.48
N GLU A 61 7.83 -12.10 6.63
CA GLU A 61 7.58 -13.51 7.02
C GLU A 61 8.81 -14.40 6.82
N ASP A 62 9.94 -14.02 7.39
CA ASP A 62 11.25 -14.72 7.31
C ASP A 62 11.91 -14.68 5.92
N GLU A 63 11.28 -14.10 4.90
CA GLU A 63 11.87 -13.89 3.58
C GLU A 63 12.62 -12.56 3.52
N ASP A 64 13.87 -12.59 3.11
CA ASP A 64 14.67 -11.39 2.85
C ASP A 64 14.18 -10.73 1.54
N LEU A 65 13.53 -9.56 1.68
CA LEU A 65 13.06 -8.82 0.52
C LEU A 65 14.20 -8.25 -0.31
N LEU A 66 15.35 -7.98 0.30
CA LEU A 66 16.50 -7.38 -0.41
C LEU A 66 17.17 -8.36 -1.38
N ALA A 67 16.97 -9.65 -1.18
CA ALA A 67 17.41 -10.72 -2.09
C ALA A 67 16.47 -10.95 -3.28
N ARG A 68 15.33 -10.23 -3.34
CA ARG A 68 14.30 -10.41 -4.36
C ARG A 68 14.32 -9.28 -5.39
N ASP A 69 13.82 -9.58 -6.58
CA ASP A 69 13.53 -8.56 -7.60
C ASP A 69 12.14 -7.95 -7.40
N ALA A 70 11.90 -6.73 -7.94
CA ALA A 70 10.63 -6.03 -7.79
C ALA A 70 9.41 -6.84 -8.30
N HIS A 71 9.58 -7.65 -9.34
CA HIS A 71 8.49 -8.47 -9.89
C HIS A 71 8.15 -9.69 -9.02
N GLU A 72 8.98 -10.06 -8.07
CA GLU A 72 8.76 -11.17 -7.12
C GLU A 72 7.98 -10.72 -5.87
N ILE A 73 7.89 -9.42 -5.61
CA ILE A 73 7.26 -8.87 -4.39
C ILE A 73 5.75 -9.16 -4.35
N ALA A 74 5.03 -8.97 -5.46
CA ALA A 74 3.60 -9.27 -5.52
C ALA A 74 3.28 -10.77 -5.32
N PRO A 75 4.01 -11.72 -5.92
CA PRO A 75 3.89 -13.16 -5.62
C PRO A 75 4.11 -13.53 -4.14
N LEU A 76 4.95 -12.79 -3.41
CA LEU A 76 5.11 -13.00 -1.96
C LEU A 76 3.88 -12.59 -1.14
N GLY A 77 2.91 -11.91 -1.74
CA GLY A 77 1.71 -11.44 -1.05
C GLY A 77 1.82 -10.01 -0.54
N ILE A 78 2.68 -9.20 -1.12
CA ILE A 78 2.78 -7.77 -0.84
C ILE A 78 2.16 -7.00 -2.01
N ALA A 79 1.12 -6.19 -1.76
CA ALA A 79 0.54 -5.28 -2.74
C ALA A 79 0.79 -3.84 -2.36
N ARG A 80 0.92 -2.96 -3.35
CA ARG A 80 1.10 -1.52 -3.14
C ARG A 80 0.13 -0.73 -4.01
N THR A 81 -0.49 0.29 -3.42
CA THR A 81 -1.10 1.39 -4.17
C THR A 81 -0.06 2.47 -4.45
N PHE A 82 -0.27 3.28 -5.47
CA PHE A 82 0.65 4.35 -5.84
C PHE A 82 -0.05 5.70 -5.71
N GLN A 83 0.70 6.71 -5.32
CA GLN A 83 0.21 8.09 -5.21
C GLN A 83 -0.47 8.58 -6.52
N ASN A 84 0.07 8.17 -7.67
CA ASN A 84 -0.48 8.45 -9.00
C ASN A 84 -1.25 7.22 -9.51
N LEU A 85 -2.45 6.98 -9.05
CA LEU A 85 -3.42 5.91 -9.36
C LEU A 85 -2.99 4.76 -10.32
N GLY A 86 -2.07 4.99 -11.24
CA GLY A 86 -1.51 4.01 -12.19
C GLY A 86 -2.57 3.19 -12.96
N LEU A 87 -3.77 3.76 -13.17
CA LEU A 87 -4.86 3.10 -13.88
C LEU A 87 -4.74 3.31 -15.39
N ALA A 88 -5.06 2.28 -16.15
CA ALA A 88 -5.18 2.38 -17.59
C ALA A 88 -6.52 3.03 -17.95
N HIS A 89 -6.50 4.31 -18.31
CA HIS A 89 -7.71 5.09 -18.55
C HIS A 89 -8.62 4.55 -19.66
N SER A 90 -8.04 3.87 -20.67
CA SER A 90 -8.77 3.26 -21.78
C SER A 90 -9.44 1.93 -21.45
N LEU A 91 -9.02 1.29 -20.36
CA LEU A 91 -9.61 0.05 -19.89
C LEU A 91 -10.81 0.32 -18.99
N THR A 92 -11.73 -0.64 -18.94
CA THR A 92 -12.83 -0.63 -17.97
C THR A 92 -12.33 -0.77 -16.55
N VAL A 93 -13.16 -0.42 -15.57
CA VAL A 93 -12.87 -0.64 -14.14
C VAL A 93 -12.54 -2.11 -13.88
N ARG A 94 -13.34 -3.03 -14.41
CA ARG A 94 -13.14 -4.48 -14.32
C ARG A 94 -11.78 -4.90 -14.85
N GLU A 95 -11.43 -4.45 -16.05
CA GLU A 95 -10.15 -4.80 -16.68
C GLU A 95 -8.96 -4.24 -15.89
N ASN A 96 -9.06 -3.02 -15.36
CA ASN A 96 -8.03 -2.45 -14.47
C ASN A 96 -7.82 -3.31 -13.21
N VAL A 97 -8.90 -3.80 -12.60
CA VAL A 97 -8.80 -4.66 -11.41
C VAL A 97 -8.24 -6.04 -11.76
N MET A 98 -8.65 -6.61 -12.91
CA MET A 98 -8.11 -7.89 -13.40
C MET A 98 -6.61 -7.82 -13.68
N LEU A 99 -6.07 -6.67 -14.13
CA LEU A 99 -4.62 -6.49 -14.33
C LEU A 99 -3.83 -6.72 -13.03
N GLY A 100 -4.36 -6.33 -11.87
CA GLY A 100 -3.73 -6.56 -10.58
C GLY A 100 -3.46 -8.04 -10.30
N ALA A 101 -4.36 -8.92 -10.67
CA ALA A 101 -4.25 -10.35 -10.41
C ALA A 101 -3.60 -11.15 -11.56
N HIS A 102 -3.03 -10.48 -12.56
CA HIS A 102 -2.45 -11.15 -13.73
C HIS A 102 -1.33 -12.15 -13.37
N HIS A 103 -0.54 -11.85 -12.35
CA HIS A 103 0.52 -12.76 -11.86
C HIS A 103 -0.03 -14.06 -11.26
N THR A 104 -1.29 -14.07 -10.77
CA THR A 104 -1.92 -15.27 -10.19
C THR A 104 -2.48 -16.23 -11.25
N CYS A 105 -2.61 -15.72 -12.48
CA CYS A 105 -3.07 -16.53 -13.62
C CYS A 105 -1.88 -17.19 -14.27
N GLY A 106 -1.44 -18.35 -13.79
CA GLY A 106 -0.28 -19.12 -14.26
C GLY A 106 -0.32 -19.62 -15.72
N GLY A 107 -0.92 -18.87 -16.63
CA GLY A 107 -1.02 -19.14 -18.05
C GLY A 107 0.10 -18.49 -18.84
N SER A 108 0.85 -19.31 -19.60
CA SER A 108 1.78 -18.79 -20.61
C SER A 108 1.06 -17.82 -21.56
N PHE A 109 1.67 -16.68 -21.86
CA PHE A 109 1.18 -15.68 -22.81
C PHE A 109 0.80 -16.32 -24.17
N LEU A 110 1.55 -17.36 -24.58
CA LEU A 110 1.26 -18.17 -25.76
C LEU A 110 -0.02 -19.00 -25.61
N ALA A 111 -0.31 -19.54 -24.43
CA ALA A 111 -1.53 -20.32 -24.17
C ALA A 111 -2.78 -19.43 -24.18
N ALA A 112 -2.67 -18.18 -23.68
CA ALA A 112 -3.74 -17.20 -23.76
C ALA A 112 -4.03 -16.76 -25.20
N GLY A 113 -2.99 -16.52 -26.00
CA GLY A 113 -3.11 -16.18 -27.42
C GLY A 113 -3.72 -17.29 -28.28
N LEU A 114 -3.55 -18.55 -27.88
CA LEU A 114 -4.12 -19.73 -28.57
C LEU A 114 -5.53 -20.12 -28.07
N GLY A 115 -6.09 -19.42 -27.09
CA GLY A 115 -7.45 -19.66 -26.59
C GLY A 115 -7.68 -21.05 -26.01
N LEU A 116 -6.65 -21.66 -25.41
CA LEU A 116 -6.73 -23.03 -24.88
C LEU A 116 -7.81 -23.16 -23.79
N PRO A 117 -8.48 -24.33 -23.64
CA PRO A 117 -9.57 -24.52 -22.67
C PRO A 117 -9.22 -24.17 -21.23
N GLY A 118 -7.97 -24.39 -20.81
CA GLY A 118 -7.46 -24.04 -19.47
C GLY A 118 -7.43 -22.53 -19.20
N THR A 119 -7.11 -21.72 -20.20
CA THR A 119 -7.06 -20.25 -20.07
C THR A 119 -8.44 -19.64 -19.89
N ARG A 120 -9.46 -20.17 -20.57
CA ARG A 120 -10.86 -19.72 -20.41
C ARG A 120 -11.43 -20.03 -19.03
N ARG A 121 -10.97 -21.09 -18.38
CA ARG A 121 -11.38 -21.41 -17.01
C ARG A 121 -10.71 -20.46 -16.02
N ALA A 122 -9.39 -20.26 -16.13
CA ALA A 122 -8.63 -19.32 -15.31
C ALA A 122 -9.17 -17.90 -15.43
N GLU A 123 -9.48 -17.43 -16.64
CA GLU A 123 -10.08 -16.13 -16.90
C GLU A 123 -11.46 -15.99 -16.25
N ARG A 124 -12.32 -17.01 -16.33
CA ARG A 124 -13.63 -17.00 -15.66
C ARG A 124 -13.50 -16.97 -14.13
N GLU A 125 -12.56 -17.69 -13.56
CA GLU A 125 -12.29 -17.67 -12.12
C GLU A 125 -11.75 -16.31 -11.67
N LEU A 126 -10.83 -15.73 -12.45
CA LEU A 126 -10.34 -14.39 -12.21
C LEU A 126 -11.46 -13.35 -12.27
N ARG A 127 -12.30 -13.41 -13.32
CA ARG A 127 -13.44 -12.51 -13.46
C ARG A 127 -14.42 -12.62 -12.28
N LYS A 128 -14.71 -13.84 -11.82
CA LYS A 128 -15.58 -14.05 -10.65
C LYS A 128 -14.98 -13.44 -9.38
N LYS A 129 -13.68 -13.61 -9.16
CA LYS A 129 -12.97 -12.97 -8.03
C LYS A 129 -13.02 -11.46 -8.14
N THR A 130 -12.75 -10.93 -9.32
CA THR A 130 -12.84 -9.49 -9.61
C THR A 130 -14.24 -8.96 -9.30
N ASP A 131 -15.30 -9.64 -9.75
CA ASP A 131 -16.67 -9.22 -9.49
C ASP A 131 -17.00 -9.19 -7.99
N THR A 132 -16.49 -10.14 -7.20
CA THR A 132 -16.63 -10.13 -5.75
C THR A 132 -15.93 -8.91 -5.13
N THR A 133 -14.69 -8.61 -5.55
CA THR A 133 -13.94 -7.44 -5.06
C THR A 133 -14.61 -6.13 -5.46
N LEU A 134 -15.11 -6.03 -6.70
CA LEU A 134 -15.85 -4.86 -7.17
C LEU A 134 -17.13 -4.62 -6.37
N ALA A 135 -17.88 -5.68 -6.07
CA ALA A 135 -19.09 -5.59 -5.24
C ALA A 135 -18.74 -5.12 -3.82
N ARG A 136 -17.66 -5.63 -3.23
CA ARG A 136 -17.21 -5.25 -1.89
C ARG A 136 -16.82 -3.77 -1.79
N LEU A 137 -16.29 -3.21 -2.87
CA LEU A 137 -15.85 -1.80 -2.96
C LEU A 137 -16.89 -0.88 -3.61
N GLU A 138 -18.14 -1.35 -3.77
CA GLU A 138 -19.24 -0.59 -4.36
C GLU A 138 -18.96 -0.10 -5.79
N LEU A 139 -18.24 -0.91 -6.57
CA LEU A 139 -17.83 -0.59 -7.95
C LEU A 139 -18.63 -1.34 -9.01
N SER A 140 -19.64 -2.15 -8.62
CA SER A 140 -20.40 -3.00 -9.54
C SER A 140 -21.10 -2.22 -10.65
N GLU A 141 -21.68 -1.05 -10.35
CA GLU A 141 -22.42 -0.24 -11.32
C GLU A 141 -21.51 0.42 -12.37
N VAL A 142 -20.23 0.60 -12.04
CA VAL A 142 -19.24 1.20 -12.95
C VAL A 142 -18.27 0.18 -13.53
N ALA A 143 -18.43 -1.11 -13.22
CA ALA A 143 -17.49 -2.18 -13.55
C ALA A 143 -17.12 -2.24 -15.04
N ASP A 144 -18.08 -2.05 -15.92
CA ASP A 144 -17.90 -2.11 -17.37
C ASP A 144 -17.73 -0.73 -18.03
N ARG A 145 -17.59 0.35 -17.23
CA ARG A 145 -17.27 1.69 -17.71
C ARG A 145 -15.76 1.88 -17.81
N PRO A 146 -15.25 2.64 -18.78
CA PRO A 146 -13.85 3.08 -18.80
C PRO A 146 -13.51 3.83 -17.52
N ALA A 147 -12.26 3.67 -17.04
CA ALA A 147 -11.78 4.42 -15.87
C ALA A 147 -11.72 5.94 -16.13
N PHE A 148 -11.59 6.33 -17.40
CA PHE A 148 -11.59 7.74 -17.79
C PHE A 148 -12.91 8.44 -17.41
N GLY A 149 -12.79 9.62 -16.76
CA GLY A 149 -13.92 10.47 -16.41
C GLY A 149 -14.72 10.02 -15.18
N LEU A 150 -14.29 8.99 -14.46
CA LEU A 150 -14.88 8.64 -13.16
C LEU A 150 -14.41 9.63 -12.06
N PRO A 151 -15.25 9.85 -11.03
CA PRO A 151 -14.87 10.64 -9.86
C PRO A 151 -13.58 10.12 -9.21
N TYR A 152 -12.78 11.02 -8.65
CA TYR A 152 -11.47 10.66 -8.08
C TYR A 152 -11.57 9.63 -6.95
N GLY A 153 -12.53 9.77 -6.04
CA GLY A 153 -12.78 8.78 -4.98
C GLY A 153 -13.16 7.39 -5.52
N THR A 154 -13.85 7.34 -6.67
CA THR A 154 -14.14 6.07 -7.37
C THR A 154 -12.85 5.46 -7.91
N LEU A 155 -11.97 6.27 -8.52
CA LEU A 155 -10.68 5.80 -9.05
C LEU A 155 -9.76 5.27 -7.92
N LYS A 156 -9.76 5.91 -6.74
CA LYS A 156 -9.06 5.41 -5.55
C LYS A 156 -9.57 4.03 -5.11
N ARG A 157 -10.90 3.82 -5.14
CA ARG A 157 -11.49 2.50 -4.85
C ARG A 157 -11.13 1.46 -5.92
N VAL A 158 -11.01 1.84 -7.18
CA VAL A 158 -10.55 0.94 -8.26
C VAL A 158 -9.09 0.51 -8.04
N GLU A 159 -8.23 1.43 -7.63
CA GLU A 159 -6.84 1.13 -7.30
C GLU A 159 -6.74 0.15 -6.12
N LEU A 160 -7.51 0.39 -5.06
CA LEU A 160 -7.61 -0.51 -3.91
C LEU A 160 -8.14 -1.89 -4.33
N ALA A 161 -9.18 -1.95 -5.18
CA ALA A 161 -9.71 -3.19 -5.74
C ALA A 161 -8.63 -3.97 -6.51
N ARG A 162 -7.84 -3.27 -7.31
CA ARG A 162 -6.73 -3.86 -8.06
C ARG A 162 -5.69 -4.48 -7.13
N ALA A 163 -5.31 -3.78 -6.05
CA ALA A 163 -4.40 -4.29 -5.05
C ALA A 163 -4.99 -5.52 -4.32
N LEU A 164 -6.24 -5.48 -3.88
CA LEU A 164 -6.91 -6.59 -3.19
C LEU A 164 -7.08 -7.84 -4.06
N CYS A 165 -7.24 -7.68 -5.39
CA CYS A 165 -7.34 -8.81 -6.31
C CYS A 165 -6.09 -9.70 -6.31
N THR A 166 -4.93 -9.19 -5.90
CA THR A 166 -3.70 -9.98 -5.73
C THR A 166 -3.78 -10.91 -4.52
N LYS A 167 -4.77 -10.74 -3.62
CA LYS A 167 -4.88 -11.39 -2.31
C LYS A 167 -3.64 -11.16 -1.45
N PRO A 168 -3.32 -9.92 -1.17
CA PRO A 168 -2.13 -9.60 -0.38
C PRO A 168 -2.31 -10.03 1.07
N ARG A 169 -1.19 -10.30 1.74
CA ARG A 169 -1.09 -10.40 3.20
C ARG A 169 -0.61 -9.09 3.81
N LEU A 170 0.20 -8.34 3.05
CA LEU A 170 0.64 -6.98 3.38
C LEU A 170 0.20 -6.02 2.28
N LEU A 171 -0.54 -4.99 2.68
CA LEU A 171 -1.00 -3.92 1.81
C LEU A 171 -0.28 -2.61 2.15
N LEU A 172 0.50 -2.10 1.22
CA LEU A 172 1.19 -0.82 1.31
C LEU A 172 0.30 0.26 0.70
N LEU A 173 -0.19 1.19 1.52
CA LEU A 173 -1.04 2.29 1.10
C LEU A 173 -0.27 3.62 1.11
N ASP A 174 -0.11 4.23 -0.05
CA ASP A 174 0.64 5.47 -0.25
C ASP A 174 -0.33 6.63 -0.48
N GLU A 175 -0.61 7.40 0.57
CA GLU A 175 -1.54 8.55 0.61
C GLU A 175 -2.94 8.24 0.00
N PRO A 176 -3.63 7.18 0.48
CA PRO A 176 -4.91 6.79 -0.08
C PRO A 176 -6.01 7.86 0.09
N ALA A 177 -5.94 8.70 1.12
CA ALA A 177 -6.89 9.79 1.37
C ALA A 177 -6.57 11.08 0.58
N GLY A 178 -5.40 11.16 -0.07
CA GLY A 178 -5.00 12.34 -0.82
C GLY A 178 -6.04 12.74 -1.88
N GLY A 179 -6.51 14.01 -1.82
CA GLY A 179 -7.50 14.55 -2.75
C GLY A 179 -8.96 14.21 -2.45
N LEU A 180 -9.25 13.49 -1.36
CA LEU A 180 -10.60 13.19 -0.89
C LEU A 180 -11.15 14.30 0.01
N SER A 181 -12.47 14.49 0.01
CA SER A 181 -13.17 15.33 0.99
C SER A 181 -13.17 14.67 2.37
N HIS A 182 -13.41 15.45 3.43
CA HIS A 182 -13.42 14.93 4.81
C HIS A 182 -14.37 13.73 4.98
N GLY A 183 -15.60 13.77 4.44
CA GLY A 183 -16.54 12.65 4.51
C GLY A 183 -16.08 11.41 3.74
N GLU A 184 -15.36 11.59 2.62
CA GLU A 184 -14.79 10.46 1.88
C GLU A 184 -13.61 9.84 2.63
N VAL A 185 -12.81 10.64 3.36
CA VAL A 185 -11.73 10.15 4.23
C VAL A 185 -12.29 9.27 5.35
N GLU A 186 -13.37 9.69 6.01
CA GLU A 186 -14.04 8.89 7.04
C GLU A 186 -14.58 7.57 6.48
N THR A 187 -15.21 7.62 5.30
CA THR A 187 -15.70 6.42 4.61
C THR A 187 -14.57 5.47 4.24
N LEU A 188 -13.43 6.02 3.78
CA LEU A 188 -12.24 5.22 3.48
C LEU A 188 -11.66 4.58 4.73
N ALA A 189 -11.62 5.30 5.84
CA ALA A 189 -11.15 4.78 7.12
C ALA A 189 -11.97 3.56 7.57
N ASP A 190 -13.31 3.66 7.54
CA ASP A 190 -14.22 2.56 7.87
C ASP A 190 -14.03 1.37 6.91
N LEU A 191 -13.85 1.66 5.63
CA LEU A 191 -13.59 0.64 4.62
C LEU A 191 -12.29 -0.11 4.89
N LEU A 192 -11.20 0.58 5.23
CA LEU A 192 -9.90 -0.05 5.50
C LEU A 192 -9.96 -0.95 6.74
N LEU A 193 -10.63 -0.51 7.82
CA LEU A 193 -10.87 -1.35 9.00
C LEU A 193 -11.65 -2.62 8.64
N ALA A 194 -12.74 -2.48 7.88
CA ALA A 194 -13.55 -3.62 7.46
C ALA A 194 -12.78 -4.59 6.55
N LEU A 195 -11.94 -4.06 5.64
CA LEU A 195 -11.10 -4.89 4.76
C LEU A 195 -10.00 -5.62 5.53
N ARG A 196 -9.35 -4.95 6.51
CA ARG A 196 -8.38 -5.59 7.39
C ARG A 196 -8.99 -6.82 8.05
N ASP A 197 -10.16 -6.65 8.68
CA ASP A 197 -10.82 -7.72 9.43
C ASP A 197 -11.34 -8.84 8.51
N GLU A 198 -11.91 -8.49 7.35
CA GLU A 198 -12.48 -9.46 6.40
C GLU A 198 -11.43 -10.31 5.69
N TYR A 199 -10.30 -9.69 5.33
CA TYR A 199 -9.23 -10.33 4.55
C TYR A 199 -8.00 -10.71 5.39
N GLU A 200 -8.04 -10.49 6.70
CA GLU A 200 -6.91 -10.70 7.63
C GLU A 200 -5.65 -9.95 7.14
N LEU A 201 -5.84 -8.71 6.67
CA LEU A 201 -4.76 -7.90 6.09
C LEU A 201 -3.88 -7.28 7.16
N THR A 202 -2.59 -7.25 6.89
CA THR A 202 -1.67 -6.30 7.50
C THR A 202 -1.55 -5.08 6.60
N ILE A 203 -1.61 -3.87 7.15
CA ILE A 203 -1.57 -2.63 6.37
C ILE A 203 -0.45 -1.74 6.88
N LEU A 204 0.44 -1.32 5.99
CA LEU A 204 1.37 -0.22 6.25
C LEU A 204 0.88 1.01 5.46
N LEU A 205 0.52 2.06 6.20
CA LEU A 205 -0.19 3.24 5.69
C LEU A 205 0.69 4.48 5.79
N VAL A 206 1.03 5.11 4.67
CA VAL A 206 1.58 6.46 4.63
C VAL A 206 0.43 7.44 4.42
N GLU A 207 0.24 8.38 5.31
CA GLU A 207 -0.84 9.37 5.24
C GLU A 207 -0.47 10.70 5.91
N HIS A 208 -1.10 11.78 5.44
CA HIS A 208 -1.03 13.12 6.02
C HIS A 208 -2.32 13.53 6.77
N ALA A 209 -3.41 12.80 6.56
CA ALA A 209 -4.67 12.98 7.27
C ALA A 209 -4.57 12.39 8.68
N MET A 210 -3.94 13.14 9.62
CA MET A 210 -3.63 12.67 10.97
C MET A 210 -4.86 12.11 11.69
N GLY A 211 -6.04 12.74 11.54
CA GLY A 211 -7.28 12.23 12.14
C GLY A 211 -7.61 10.80 11.70
N MET A 212 -7.38 10.48 10.41
CA MET A 212 -7.55 9.13 9.88
C MET A 212 -6.50 8.18 10.47
N VAL A 213 -5.22 8.54 10.41
CA VAL A 213 -4.12 7.69 10.91
C VAL A 213 -4.37 7.32 12.37
N MET A 214 -4.60 8.31 13.23
CA MET A 214 -4.79 8.10 14.67
C MET A 214 -6.05 7.29 15.00
N ARG A 215 -7.06 7.32 14.12
CA ARG A 215 -8.29 6.57 14.29
C ARG A 215 -8.17 5.10 13.94
N ILE A 216 -7.42 4.76 12.87
CA ILE A 216 -7.42 3.39 12.33
C ILE A 216 -6.14 2.61 12.60
N SER A 217 -5.05 3.27 13.00
CA SER A 217 -3.79 2.60 13.26
C SER A 217 -3.78 1.98 14.66
N ASP A 218 -3.27 0.76 14.74
CA ASP A 218 -2.96 0.10 16.00
C ASP A 218 -1.60 0.57 16.53
N HIS A 219 -0.72 0.96 15.61
CA HIS A 219 0.67 1.32 15.82
C HIS A 219 1.08 2.45 14.87
N VAL A 220 1.93 3.37 15.29
CA VAL A 220 2.42 4.49 14.49
C VAL A 220 3.91 4.63 14.62
N VAL A 221 4.59 4.67 13.47
CA VAL A 221 6.02 4.96 13.33
C VAL A 221 6.18 6.35 12.75
N VAL A 222 7.03 7.18 13.36
CA VAL A 222 7.28 8.55 12.92
C VAL A 222 8.71 8.66 12.38
N LEU A 223 8.82 9.11 11.15
CA LEU A 223 10.10 9.42 10.54
C LEU A 223 10.31 10.95 10.49
N ASP A 224 11.55 11.38 10.77
CA ASP A 224 12.01 12.73 10.50
C ASP A 224 13.46 12.67 9.98
N PHE A 225 13.74 13.38 8.87
CA PHE A 225 15.05 13.35 8.17
C PHE A 225 15.68 11.96 8.01
N GLY A 226 14.84 10.96 7.68
CA GLY A 226 15.27 9.58 7.46
C GLY A 226 15.43 8.73 8.71
N ARG A 227 15.24 9.30 9.90
CA ARG A 227 15.35 8.62 11.20
C ARG A 227 13.97 8.34 11.78
N GLU A 228 13.87 7.26 12.49
CA GLU A 228 12.74 7.02 13.37
C GLU A 228 12.90 7.86 14.64
N ILE A 229 11.89 8.67 14.93
CA ILE A 229 11.86 9.54 16.12
C ILE A 229 10.84 9.10 17.15
N ALA A 230 9.86 8.30 16.76
CA ALA A 230 8.89 7.67 17.65
C ALA A 230 8.32 6.39 17.02
N ASP A 231 7.99 5.44 17.89
CA ASP A 231 7.40 4.15 17.58
C ASP A 231 6.49 3.75 18.75
N GLY A 232 5.18 3.64 18.53
CA GLY A 232 4.25 3.35 19.62
C GLY A 232 2.78 3.47 19.23
N LYS A 233 1.92 3.45 20.25
CA LYS A 233 0.49 3.62 20.05
C LYS A 233 0.14 5.04 19.61
N PRO A 234 -0.94 5.24 18.82
CA PRO A 234 -1.34 6.57 18.34
C PRO A 234 -1.41 7.64 19.44
N ALA A 235 -1.96 7.30 20.61
CA ALA A 235 -2.08 8.24 21.73
C ALA A 235 -0.72 8.64 22.31
N GLU A 236 0.24 7.73 22.38
CA GLU A 236 1.59 7.98 22.90
C GLU A 236 2.36 8.88 21.91
N VAL A 237 2.27 8.56 20.62
CA VAL A 237 2.92 9.32 19.54
C VAL A 237 2.39 10.76 19.44
N GLN A 238 1.10 10.98 19.67
CA GLN A 238 0.51 12.33 19.65
C GLN A 238 1.04 13.25 20.75
N GLU A 239 1.45 12.69 21.88
CA GLU A 239 1.93 13.43 23.05
C GLU A 239 3.47 13.52 23.09
N ASP A 240 4.17 12.86 22.15
CA ASP A 240 5.63 12.85 22.10
C ASP A 240 6.19 14.22 21.71
N PRO A 241 7.05 14.83 22.57
CA PRO A 241 7.62 16.15 22.29
C PRO A 241 8.45 16.21 21.00
N GLN A 242 9.15 15.12 20.63
CA GLN A 242 9.97 15.07 19.40
C GLN A 242 9.05 15.08 18.16
N VAL A 243 7.93 14.37 18.23
CA VAL A 243 6.93 14.35 17.17
C VAL A 243 6.29 15.74 17.01
N ILE A 244 5.91 16.37 18.13
CA ILE A 244 5.34 17.72 18.10
C ILE A 244 6.35 18.72 17.50
N GLU A 245 7.62 18.66 17.88
CA GLU A 245 8.68 19.52 17.34
C GLU A 245 8.87 19.30 15.84
N ALA A 246 8.89 18.05 15.37
CA ALA A 246 9.06 17.70 13.95
C ALA A 246 7.94 18.27 13.05
N TYR A 247 6.72 18.39 13.58
CA TYR A 247 5.58 18.92 12.81
C TYR A 247 5.37 20.42 12.96
N LEU A 248 5.65 21.01 14.12
CA LEU A 248 5.43 22.44 14.40
C LEU A 248 6.70 23.30 14.24
N GLY A 249 7.86 22.66 14.16
CA GLY A 249 9.17 23.30 14.26
C GLY A 249 9.56 23.58 15.71
N ALA A 250 10.87 23.72 15.95
CA ALA A 250 11.34 24.07 17.29
C ALA A 250 10.70 25.38 17.77
N PRO A 251 10.26 25.49 19.03
CA PRO A 251 9.79 26.74 19.59
C PRO A 251 10.92 27.77 19.51
N ALA A 252 10.60 28.96 18.98
CA ALA A 252 11.55 30.07 18.78
C ALA A 252 12.09 30.60 20.10
#